data_14741532b59c7afd42eb0f613de63c5e
#
_entry.id   14741532b59c7afd42eb0f613de63c5e
#
_cell.length_a   1.000
_cell.length_b   1.000
_cell.length_c   1.000
_cell.angle_alpha   90.00
_cell.angle_beta   90.00
_cell.angle_gamma   90.00
#
_symmetry.space_group_name_H-M   'P 1'
#
loop_
_entity.id
_entity.type
_entity.pdbx_description
1 polymer ?
#
loop_
_entity_poly.entity_id
_entity_poly.type
_entity_poly.pdbx_seq_one_letter_code
_entity_poly.pdbx_strand_id
1 'polypeptide(L)'
;MERNQEYVSRDEAAQQAAILFERIGVLHASYARAIVDELGEEAGRHLILKAIKEYGKKIGAQVRARAESRGLDNSPEHYAGDLPAYGTHDRLEKVNVDGEERLIAGGCGLWRTWQRLGEEELGRLYCNVDVAKYMGFNPCYKQIHTKAPFMGDDCCELVVRPTTEKEREDFAREDADWSYLDRVD
;
A
#
# COMPACT_ATOMS: atom_id res chain seq x y z
N MET A 1 8.10 14.12 41.06
CA MET A 1 8.67 14.58 39.76
C MET A 1 7.58 14.42 38.72
N GLU A 2 6.86 15.50 38.43
CA GLU A 2 5.93 15.54 37.33
C GLU A 2 6.75 15.39 36.05
N ARG A 3 6.50 14.35 35.24
CA ARG A 3 7.05 14.26 33.89
C ARG A 3 6.35 15.35 33.09
N ASN A 4 7.11 16.35 32.67
CA ASN A 4 6.67 17.30 31.64
C ASN A 4 6.33 16.44 30.39
N GLN A 5 5.05 16.24 30.15
CA GLN A 5 4.58 15.53 28.95
C GLN A 5 4.67 16.55 27.80
N GLU A 6 5.74 16.44 27.01
CA GLU A 6 5.84 17.19 25.76
C GLU A 6 4.85 16.57 24.75
N TYR A 7 3.94 17.38 24.24
CA TYR A 7 2.96 17.00 23.22
C TYR A 7 3.40 17.58 21.88
N VAL A 8 3.44 16.73 20.85
CA VAL A 8 3.56 17.18 19.46
C VAL A 8 2.16 17.48 18.95
N SER A 9 1.98 18.63 18.26
CA SER A 9 0.69 18.95 17.66
C SER A 9 0.34 17.96 16.54
N ARG A 10 -0.97 17.77 16.27
CA ARG A 10 -1.44 16.93 15.17
C ARG A 10 -0.84 17.36 13.83
N ASP A 11 -0.79 18.67 13.58
CA ASP A 11 -0.29 19.23 12.32
C ASP A 11 1.21 19.00 12.17
N GLU A 12 1.97 19.13 13.23
CA GLU A 12 3.40 18.83 13.23
C GLU A 12 3.66 17.33 13.01
N ALA A 13 2.91 16.47 13.68
CA ALA A 13 3.00 15.02 13.45
C ALA A 13 2.63 14.62 12.01
N ALA A 14 1.59 15.24 11.44
CA ALA A 14 1.19 15.06 10.05
C ALA A 14 2.28 15.52 9.08
N GLN A 15 2.91 16.68 9.33
CA GLN A 15 4.00 17.18 8.52
C GLN A 15 5.22 16.25 8.54
N GLN A 16 5.61 15.74 9.70
CA GLN A 16 6.72 14.79 9.81
C GLN A 16 6.41 13.49 9.08
N ALA A 17 5.19 12.97 9.19
CA ALA A 17 4.75 11.79 8.46
C ALA A 17 4.76 12.02 6.95
N ALA A 18 4.32 13.18 6.47
CA ALA A 18 4.34 13.55 5.05
C ALA A 18 5.77 13.57 4.49
N ILE A 19 6.72 14.17 5.23
CA ILE A 19 8.14 14.20 4.83
C ILE A 19 8.70 12.76 4.68
N LEU A 20 8.40 11.89 5.64
CA LEU A 20 8.86 10.49 5.58
C LEU A 20 8.21 9.73 4.44
N PHE A 21 6.93 9.97 4.19
CA PHE A 21 6.19 9.32 3.11
C PHE A 21 6.71 9.76 1.73
N GLU A 22 6.97 11.05 1.56
CA GLU A 22 7.64 11.58 0.36
C GLU A 22 9.01 10.93 0.14
N ARG A 23 9.84 10.78 1.19
CA ARG A 23 11.14 10.10 1.09
C ARG A 23 11.03 8.64 0.66
N ILE A 24 9.99 7.93 1.09
CA ILE A 24 9.70 6.57 0.60
C ILE A 24 9.43 6.61 -0.90
N GLY A 25 8.65 7.59 -1.37
CA GLY A 25 8.37 7.77 -2.80
C GLY A 25 9.62 8.00 -3.63
N VAL A 26 10.52 8.89 -3.17
CA VAL A 26 11.81 9.14 -3.81
C VAL A 26 12.68 7.89 -3.81
N LEU A 27 12.77 7.19 -2.68
CA LEU A 27 13.58 5.98 -2.54
C LEU A 27 13.10 4.88 -3.50
N HIS A 28 11.78 4.63 -3.55
CA HIS A 28 11.20 3.65 -4.46
C HIS A 28 11.50 3.99 -5.92
N ALA A 29 11.22 5.22 -6.35
CA ALA A 29 11.46 5.66 -7.73
C ALA A 29 12.94 5.52 -8.11
N SER A 30 13.86 5.89 -7.20
CA SER A 30 15.31 5.80 -7.44
C SER A 30 15.78 4.35 -7.62
N TYR A 31 15.33 3.42 -6.76
CA TYR A 31 15.65 2.00 -6.92
C TYR A 31 14.99 1.39 -8.15
N ALA A 32 13.72 1.72 -8.40
CA ALA A 32 12.99 1.20 -9.55
C ALA A 32 13.66 1.61 -10.86
N ARG A 33 14.06 2.88 -11.00
CA ARG A 33 14.78 3.38 -12.16
C ARG A 33 16.12 2.67 -12.34
N ALA A 34 16.94 2.59 -11.31
CA ALA A 34 18.24 1.91 -11.38
C ALA A 34 18.11 0.43 -11.75
N ILE A 35 17.10 -0.26 -11.24
CA ILE A 35 16.85 -1.67 -11.58
C ILE A 35 16.44 -1.82 -13.06
N VAL A 36 15.56 -0.95 -13.56
CA VAL A 36 15.12 -1.01 -14.96
C VAL A 36 16.26 -0.62 -15.91
N ASP A 37 17.06 0.39 -15.57
CA ASP A 37 18.20 0.80 -16.38
C ASP A 37 19.26 -0.32 -16.50
N GLU A 38 19.45 -1.11 -15.44
CA GLU A 38 20.42 -2.23 -15.42
C GLU A 38 19.88 -3.50 -16.10
N LEU A 39 18.61 -3.86 -15.86
CA LEU A 39 18.05 -5.15 -16.27
C LEU A 39 17.13 -5.09 -17.50
N GLY A 40 16.78 -3.87 -17.94
CA GLY A 40 15.74 -3.63 -18.93
C GLY A 40 14.33 -3.65 -18.34
N GLU A 41 13.37 -3.17 -19.11
CA GLU A 41 12.00 -2.88 -18.68
C GLU A 41 11.29 -4.12 -18.11
N GLU A 42 11.30 -5.24 -18.82
CA GLU A 42 10.56 -6.44 -18.43
C GLU A 42 11.13 -7.09 -17.16
N ALA A 43 12.42 -7.40 -17.16
CA ALA A 43 13.08 -8.04 -16.02
C ALA A 43 13.13 -7.11 -14.81
N GLY A 44 13.33 -5.81 -15.03
CA GLY A 44 13.33 -4.79 -13.97
C GLY A 44 11.99 -4.68 -13.28
N ARG A 45 10.89 -4.56 -14.02
CA ARG A 45 9.52 -4.52 -13.44
C ARG A 45 9.20 -5.80 -12.67
N HIS A 46 9.58 -6.96 -13.19
CA HIS A 46 9.37 -8.22 -12.49
C HIS A 46 10.10 -8.23 -11.13
N LEU A 47 11.38 -7.80 -11.10
CA LEU A 47 12.15 -7.75 -9.86
C LEU A 47 11.57 -6.73 -8.86
N ILE A 48 11.13 -5.56 -9.33
CA ILE A 48 10.48 -4.55 -8.49
C ILE A 48 9.21 -5.13 -7.86
N LEU A 49 8.34 -5.76 -8.64
CA LEU A 49 7.10 -6.37 -8.13
C LEU A 49 7.40 -7.51 -7.13
N LYS A 50 8.44 -8.32 -7.37
CA LYS A 50 8.91 -9.33 -6.39
C LYS A 50 9.32 -8.68 -5.06
N ALA A 51 10.06 -7.57 -5.11
CA ALA A 51 10.45 -6.83 -3.92
C ALA A 51 9.26 -6.21 -3.18
N ILE A 52 8.28 -5.64 -3.91
CA ILE A 52 7.06 -5.08 -3.34
C ILE A 52 6.21 -6.18 -2.69
N LYS A 53 6.10 -7.36 -3.31
CA LYS A 53 5.42 -8.51 -2.70
C LYS A 53 6.02 -8.86 -1.33
N GLU A 54 7.33 -9.03 -1.26
CA GLU A 54 8.00 -9.40 -0.01
C GLU A 54 7.93 -8.28 1.05
N TYR A 55 7.98 -7.03 0.62
CA TYR A 55 7.76 -5.89 1.51
C TYR A 55 6.33 -5.91 2.09
N GLY A 56 5.32 -6.02 1.23
CA GLY A 56 3.92 -6.05 1.67
C GLY A 56 3.62 -7.25 2.59
N LYS A 57 4.13 -8.44 2.28
CA LYS A 57 4.02 -9.62 3.17
C LYS A 57 4.57 -9.34 4.58
N LYS A 58 5.72 -8.68 4.68
CA LYS A 58 6.31 -8.31 5.98
C LYS A 58 5.44 -7.31 6.74
N ILE A 59 4.90 -6.28 6.06
CA ILE A 59 3.97 -5.33 6.68
C ILE A 59 2.70 -6.04 7.15
N GLY A 60 2.08 -6.87 6.29
CA GLY A 60 0.89 -7.63 6.66
C GLY A 60 1.11 -8.55 7.88
N ALA A 61 2.25 -9.24 7.92
CA ALA A 61 2.61 -10.09 9.07
C ALA A 61 2.79 -9.28 10.37
N GLN A 62 3.35 -8.07 10.30
CA GLN A 62 3.45 -7.18 11.46
C GLN A 62 2.08 -6.69 11.94
N VAL A 63 1.16 -6.37 11.02
CA VAL A 63 -0.21 -5.99 11.35
C VAL A 63 -0.95 -7.15 12.00
N ARG A 64 -0.80 -8.38 11.45
CA ARG A 64 -1.34 -9.61 12.04
C ARG A 64 -0.85 -9.81 13.47
N ALA A 65 0.44 -9.77 13.71
CA ALA A 65 1.01 -9.96 15.03
C ALA A 65 0.49 -8.94 16.06
N ARG A 66 0.24 -7.69 15.61
CA ARG A 66 -0.38 -6.65 16.44
C ARG A 66 -1.85 -6.93 16.77
N ALA A 67 -2.63 -7.45 15.81
CA ALA A 67 -4.01 -7.86 16.04
C ALA A 67 -4.07 -9.04 17.04
N GLU A 68 -3.29 -10.09 16.80
CA GLU A 68 -3.19 -11.27 17.66
C GLU A 68 -2.77 -10.90 19.10
N SER A 69 -1.84 -9.96 19.27
CA SER A 69 -1.41 -9.48 20.61
C SER A 69 -2.52 -8.78 21.40
N ARG A 70 -3.60 -8.38 20.72
CA ARG A 70 -4.81 -7.79 21.31
C ARG A 70 -5.95 -8.80 21.46
N GLY A 71 -5.73 -10.06 21.11
CA GLY A 71 -6.75 -11.11 21.11
C GLY A 71 -7.74 -11.02 19.96
N LEU A 72 -7.38 -10.30 18.88
CA LEU A 72 -8.20 -10.17 17.68
C LEU A 72 -7.77 -11.22 16.65
N ASP A 73 -8.73 -11.68 15.85
CA ASP A 73 -8.43 -12.52 14.71
C ASP A 73 -7.89 -11.70 13.52
N ASN A 74 -7.58 -12.36 12.41
CA ASN A 74 -7.06 -11.73 11.20
C ASN A 74 -8.15 -11.48 10.14
N SER A 75 -9.38 -11.20 10.55
CA SER A 75 -10.43 -10.72 9.66
C SER A 75 -10.15 -9.29 9.19
N PRO A 76 -10.61 -8.87 7.99
CA PRO A 76 -10.26 -7.58 7.39
C PRO A 76 -10.57 -6.36 8.25
N GLU A 77 -11.63 -6.41 9.07
CA GLU A 77 -12.02 -5.36 9.99
C GLU A 77 -10.96 -5.06 11.07
N HIS A 78 -10.08 -6.02 11.34
CA HIS A 78 -8.99 -5.87 12.31
C HIS A 78 -7.67 -5.42 11.66
N TYR A 79 -7.66 -5.20 10.33
CA TYR A 79 -6.50 -4.63 9.66
C TYR A 79 -6.36 -3.15 10.01
N ALA A 80 -5.36 -2.79 10.80
CA ALA A 80 -5.13 -1.41 11.24
C ALA A 80 -3.67 -1.13 11.59
N GLY A 81 -3.30 0.13 11.45
CA GLY A 81 -2.01 0.65 11.96
C GLY A 81 -0.79 0.28 11.11
N ASP A 82 -0.97 0.08 9.81
CA ASP A 82 0.12 -0.08 8.84
C ASP A 82 0.72 1.27 8.40
N LEU A 83 -0.07 2.32 8.42
CA LEU A 83 0.34 3.69 8.08
C LEU A 83 0.06 4.66 9.25
N PRO A 84 0.77 5.80 9.31
CA PRO A 84 0.41 6.90 10.19
C PRO A 84 -1.02 7.37 9.92
N ALA A 85 -1.72 7.80 10.99
CA ALA A 85 -3.10 8.27 10.88
C ALA A 85 -3.25 9.58 10.09
N TYR A 86 -2.14 10.32 9.90
CA TYR A 86 -2.12 11.63 9.25
C TYR A 86 -0.88 11.78 8.38
N GLY A 87 -0.96 12.67 7.39
CA GLY A 87 0.19 13.14 6.61
C GLY A 87 0.51 12.31 5.36
N THR A 88 -0.05 11.13 5.19
CA THR A 88 0.18 10.31 4.00
C THR A 88 -0.74 10.68 2.83
N HIS A 89 -1.96 11.12 3.15
CA HIS A 89 -3.01 11.52 2.21
C HIS A 89 -3.69 12.80 2.72
N ASP A 90 -4.26 13.59 1.80
CA ASP A 90 -5.04 14.77 2.17
C ASP A 90 -6.43 14.37 2.68
N ARG A 91 -6.98 13.25 2.17
CA ARG A 91 -8.28 12.71 2.55
C ARG A 91 -8.19 11.19 2.67
N LEU A 92 -8.66 10.66 3.80
CA LEU A 92 -8.91 9.23 4.01
C LEU A 92 -10.29 9.11 4.64
N GLU A 93 -11.22 8.47 3.95
CA GLU A 93 -12.57 8.25 4.45
C GLU A 93 -13.13 6.91 3.99
N LYS A 94 -13.93 6.29 4.84
CA LYS A 94 -14.70 5.10 4.50
C LYS A 94 -16.08 5.52 4.01
N VAL A 95 -16.50 4.99 2.88
CA VAL A 95 -17.81 5.20 2.28
C VAL A 95 -18.47 3.86 2.02
N ASN A 96 -19.81 3.82 1.97
CA ASN A 96 -20.55 2.65 1.53
C ASN A 96 -21.10 2.93 0.13
N VAL A 97 -20.76 2.08 -0.82
CA VAL A 97 -21.25 2.14 -2.20
C VAL A 97 -21.91 0.81 -2.51
N ASP A 98 -23.23 0.84 -2.69
CA ASP A 98 -24.06 -0.35 -3.01
C ASP A 98 -23.89 -1.51 -2.00
N GLY A 99 -23.71 -1.19 -0.72
CA GLY A 99 -23.53 -2.16 0.36
C GLY A 99 -22.09 -2.62 0.57
N GLU A 100 -21.12 -2.16 -0.22
CA GLU A 100 -19.70 -2.45 -0.11
C GLU A 100 -18.96 -1.29 0.58
N GLU A 101 -18.21 -1.57 1.65
CA GLU A 101 -17.34 -0.56 2.29
C GLU A 101 -16.12 -0.32 1.38
N ARG A 102 -15.87 0.95 1.06
CA ARG A 102 -14.72 1.39 0.28
C ARG A 102 -13.94 2.45 1.03
N LEU A 103 -12.62 2.43 0.87
CA LEU A 103 -11.73 3.47 1.37
C LEU A 103 -11.39 4.44 0.24
N ILE A 104 -11.75 5.71 0.42
CA ILE A 104 -11.34 6.79 -0.47
C ILE A 104 -10.06 7.42 0.05
N ALA A 105 -9.01 7.42 -0.76
CA ALA A 105 -7.72 8.00 -0.45
C ALA A 105 -7.35 9.06 -1.50
N GLY A 106 -7.52 10.33 -1.14
CA GLY A 106 -7.23 11.47 -2.00
C GLY A 106 -5.91 12.15 -1.64
N GLY A 107 -5.23 12.72 -2.62
CA GLY A 107 -4.00 13.49 -2.42
C GLY A 107 -2.83 12.65 -1.88
N CYS A 108 -2.58 11.48 -2.46
CA CYS A 108 -1.49 10.60 -2.06
C CYS A 108 -0.12 11.28 -2.21
N GLY A 109 0.66 11.33 -1.12
CA GLY A 109 1.99 11.94 -1.10
C GLY A 109 3.00 11.21 -2.00
N LEU A 110 2.88 9.87 -2.13
CA LEU A 110 3.72 9.09 -3.04
C LEU A 110 3.44 9.46 -4.50
N TRP A 111 2.15 9.49 -4.89
CA TRP A 111 1.76 9.81 -6.25
C TRP A 111 2.26 11.21 -6.65
N ARG A 112 2.04 12.22 -5.83
CA ARG A 112 2.56 13.58 -6.06
C ARG A 112 4.08 13.61 -6.20
N THR A 113 4.77 12.77 -5.43
CA THR A 113 6.23 12.67 -5.51
C THR A 113 6.66 12.10 -6.86
N TRP A 114 6.02 11.02 -7.32
CA TRP A 114 6.36 10.40 -8.62
C TRP A 114 6.04 11.32 -9.78
N GLN A 115 4.90 12.04 -9.75
CA GLN A 115 4.59 13.07 -10.75
C GLN A 115 5.67 14.15 -10.83
N ARG A 116 6.13 14.66 -9.68
CA ARG A 116 7.20 15.67 -9.64
C ARG A 116 8.53 15.15 -10.17
N LEU A 117 8.78 13.86 -10.06
CA LEU A 117 9.99 13.20 -10.56
C LEU A 117 9.87 12.75 -12.02
N GLY A 118 8.67 12.72 -12.60
CA GLY A 118 8.40 12.13 -13.92
C GLY A 118 8.55 10.60 -13.92
N GLU A 119 8.26 9.97 -12.78
CA GLU A 119 8.44 8.54 -12.53
C GLU A 119 7.12 7.81 -12.20
N GLU A 120 5.99 8.29 -12.71
CA GLU A 120 4.67 7.73 -12.42
C GLU A 120 4.57 6.26 -12.80
N GLU A 121 5.16 5.88 -13.95
CA GLU A 121 5.09 4.51 -14.47
C GLU A 121 5.84 3.48 -13.62
N LEU A 122 6.96 3.85 -13.04
CA LEU A 122 7.68 2.98 -12.10
C LEU A 122 7.15 3.15 -10.68
N GLY A 123 6.78 4.36 -10.32
CA GLY A 123 6.20 4.67 -9.02
C GLY A 123 4.95 3.85 -8.72
N ARG A 124 4.01 3.76 -9.68
CA ARG A 124 2.75 3.02 -9.51
C ARG A 124 2.92 1.54 -9.20
N LEU A 125 4.09 0.95 -9.51
CA LEU A 125 4.35 -0.45 -9.14
C LEU A 125 4.31 -0.66 -7.62
N TYR A 126 4.64 0.39 -6.85
CA TYR A 126 4.51 0.36 -5.40
C TYR A 126 3.07 0.15 -4.93
N CYS A 127 2.06 0.63 -5.67
CA CYS A 127 0.65 0.52 -5.27
C CYS A 127 0.20 -0.95 -5.10
N ASN A 128 0.86 -1.91 -5.78
CA ASN A 128 0.62 -3.34 -5.55
C ASN A 128 0.91 -3.77 -4.10
N VAL A 129 1.54 -2.93 -3.28
CA VAL A 129 1.73 -3.18 -1.84
C VAL A 129 0.40 -3.39 -1.12
N ASP A 130 -0.69 -2.77 -1.58
CA ASP A 130 -2.00 -2.89 -0.95
C ASP A 130 -2.53 -4.32 -1.02
N VAL A 131 -2.41 -4.98 -2.17
CA VAL A 131 -2.69 -6.42 -2.31
C VAL A 131 -1.74 -7.23 -1.40
N ALA A 132 -0.44 -6.96 -1.49
CA ALA A 132 0.56 -7.77 -0.83
C ALA A 132 0.47 -7.70 0.71
N LYS A 133 0.18 -6.53 1.28
CA LYS A 133 0.03 -6.38 2.73
C LYS A 133 -1.25 -7.04 3.26
N TYR A 134 -2.36 -6.96 2.52
CA TYR A 134 -3.58 -7.64 2.92
C TYR A 134 -3.44 -9.16 2.84
N MET A 135 -2.89 -9.69 1.76
CA MET A 135 -2.60 -11.13 1.66
C MET A 135 -1.52 -11.60 2.65
N GLY A 136 -0.59 -10.72 3.02
CA GLY A 136 0.38 -10.97 4.10
C GLY A 136 -0.27 -11.01 5.49
N PHE A 137 -1.34 -10.24 5.70
CA PHE A 137 -2.15 -10.26 6.93
C PHE A 137 -3.05 -11.49 6.99
N ASN A 138 -3.84 -11.72 5.94
CA ASN A 138 -4.67 -12.89 5.76
C ASN A 138 -4.77 -13.23 4.26
N PRO A 139 -4.22 -14.36 3.81
CA PRO A 139 -4.20 -14.73 2.39
C PRO A 139 -5.60 -14.94 1.79
N CYS A 140 -6.64 -15.06 2.61
CA CYS A 140 -8.02 -15.16 2.13
C CYS A 140 -8.62 -13.83 1.68
N TYR A 141 -7.92 -12.70 1.84
CA TYR A 141 -8.38 -11.38 1.46
C TYR A 141 -7.29 -10.58 0.75
N LYS A 142 -7.71 -9.76 -0.21
CA LYS A 142 -6.87 -8.78 -0.91
C LYS A 142 -7.53 -7.40 -0.87
N GLN A 143 -6.76 -6.33 -0.83
CA GLN A 143 -7.25 -4.97 -1.06
C GLN A 143 -6.84 -4.55 -2.46
N ILE A 144 -7.79 -4.11 -3.26
CA ILE A 144 -7.60 -3.73 -4.67
C ILE A 144 -8.07 -2.31 -4.93
N HIS A 145 -7.54 -1.70 -5.99
CA HIS A 145 -7.99 -0.41 -6.49
C HIS A 145 -9.17 -0.59 -7.44
N THR A 146 -10.29 0.07 -7.15
CA THR A 146 -11.41 0.24 -8.09
C THR A 146 -11.29 1.55 -8.86
N LYS A 147 -10.56 2.53 -8.30
CA LYS A 147 -10.11 3.78 -8.95
C LYS A 147 -8.72 4.12 -8.47
N ALA A 148 -7.93 4.75 -9.33
CA ALA A 148 -6.62 5.27 -8.97
C ALA A 148 -6.14 6.37 -9.92
N PRO A 149 -5.27 7.30 -9.49
CA PRO A 149 -4.68 8.30 -10.36
C PRO A 149 -3.93 7.73 -11.56
N PHE A 150 -3.32 6.55 -11.42
CA PHE A 150 -2.68 5.85 -12.54
C PHE A 150 -3.68 5.20 -13.53
N MET A 151 -4.96 5.20 -13.21
CA MET A 151 -6.08 4.83 -14.10
C MET A 151 -6.76 6.07 -14.69
N GLY A 152 -6.36 7.28 -14.30
CA GLY A 152 -6.94 8.54 -14.75
C GLY A 152 -7.97 9.15 -13.80
N ASP A 153 -8.12 8.59 -12.59
CA ASP A 153 -9.05 9.10 -11.57
C ASP A 153 -8.40 10.16 -10.67
N ASP A 154 -9.21 10.94 -9.96
CA ASP A 154 -8.75 11.98 -9.04
C ASP A 154 -8.24 11.44 -7.69
N CYS A 155 -8.62 10.21 -7.33
CA CYS A 155 -8.26 9.59 -6.05
C CYS A 155 -8.18 8.06 -6.18
N CYS A 156 -7.59 7.42 -5.18
CA CYS A 156 -7.73 5.98 -5.02
C CYS A 156 -9.06 5.66 -4.34
N GLU A 157 -9.76 4.65 -4.85
CA GLU A 157 -10.87 3.97 -4.21
C GLU A 157 -10.46 2.51 -4.04
N LEU A 158 -10.40 2.07 -2.79
CA LEU A 158 -9.91 0.74 -2.42
C LEU A 158 -11.02 -0.08 -1.80
N VAL A 159 -11.06 -1.36 -2.14
CA VAL A 159 -12.03 -2.32 -1.60
C VAL A 159 -11.32 -3.60 -1.17
N VAL A 160 -11.79 -4.21 -0.10
CA VAL A 160 -11.30 -5.52 0.35
C VAL A 160 -12.21 -6.61 -0.19
N ARG A 161 -11.62 -7.61 -0.84
CA ARG A 161 -12.34 -8.74 -1.43
C ARG A 161 -11.73 -10.07 -1.02
N PRO A 162 -12.52 -11.15 -0.97
CA PRO A 162 -11.99 -12.50 -0.78
C PRO A 162 -11.11 -12.90 -1.98
N THR A 163 -10.10 -13.72 -1.72
CA THR A 163 -9.25 -14.32 -2.75
C THR A 163 -9.78 -15.69 -3.16
N THR A 164 -9.57 -16.04 -4.41
CA THR A 164 -9.75 -17.40 -4.91
C THR A 164 -8.55 -18.29 -4.53
N GLU A 165 -8.70 -19.62 -4.68
CA GLU A 165 -7.59 -20.55 -4.45
C GLU A 165 -6.43 -20.29 -5.42
N LYS A 166 -6.74 -20.09 -6.71
CA LYS A 166 -5.74 -19.75 -7.73
C LYS A 166 -4.94 -18.49 -7.40
N GLU A 167 -5.60 -17.43 -6.94
CA GLU A 167 -4.93 -16.18 -6.54
C GLU A 167 -3.96 -16.42 -5.37
N ARG A 168 -4.34 -17.23 -4.40
CA ARG A 168 -3.45 -17.58 -3.27
C ARG A 168 -2.24 -18.40 -3.73
N GLU A 169 -2.45 -19.35 -4.65
CA GLU A 169 -1.36 -20.15 -5.24
C GLU A 169 -0.39 -19.27 -6.02
N ASP A 170 -0.90 -18.39 -6.91
CA ASP A 170 -0.07 -17.48 -7.69
C ASP A 170 0.68 -16.49 -6.79
N PHE A 171 0.03 -15.99 -5.74
CA PHE A 171 0.70 -15.12 -4.77
C PHE A 171 1.78 -15.84 -3.96
N ALA A 172 1.59 -17.12 -3.67
CA ALA A 172 2.58 -17.93 -2.93
C ALA A 172 3.83 -18.25 -3.75
N ARG A 173 3.71 -18.39 -5.08
CA ARG A 173 4.82 -18.72 -5.98
C ARG A 173 5.74 -17.51 -6.16
N GLU A 174 7.06 -17.77 -6.20
CA GLU A 174 8.05 -16.69 -6.36
C GLU A 174 8.09 -16.10 -7.77
N ASP A 175 7.87 -16.95 -8.78
CA ASP A 175 8.02 -16.67 -10.21
C ASP A 175 6.71 -16.30 -10.93
N ALA A 176 5.57 -16.39 -10.24
CA ALA A 176 4.29 -16.04 -10.85
C ALA A 176 4.08 -14.53 -10.93
N ASP A 177 3.49 -14.07 -12.03
CA ASP A 177 2.90 -12.73 -12.08
C ASP A 177 1.70 -12.71 -11.12
N TRP A 178 1.75 -11.82 -10.16
CA TRP A 178 0.71 -11.60 -9.17
C TRP A 178 0.11 -10.20 -9.26
N SER A 179 0.66 -9.33 -10.12
CA SER A 179 0.25 -7.93 -10.26
C SER A 179 -1.19 -7.80 -10.76
N TYR A 180 -1.70 -8.83 -11.45
CA TYR A 180 -3.09 -8.89 -11.89
C TYR A 180 -4.10 -8.92 -10.73
N LEU A 181 -3.67 -9.27 -9.51
CA LEU A 181 -4.53 -9.32 -8.34
C LEU A 181 -5.10 -7.95 -7.94
N ASP A 182 -4.45 -6.85 -8.37
CA ASP A 182 -4.93 -5.47 -8.21
C ASP A 182 -5.85 -5.03 -9.37
N ARG A 183 -6.59 -5.93 -9.97
CA ARG A 183 -7.55 -5.61 -11.02
C ARG A 183 -8.97 -5.86 -10.56
N VAL A 184 -9.88 -5.01 -11.02
CA VAL A 184 -11.33 -5.24 -10.94
C VAL A 184 -11.69 -6.11 -12.13
N ASP A 185 -12.24 -7.30 -11.87
CA ASP A 185 -12.86 -8.14 -12.90
C ASP A 185 -14.20 -7.58 -13.32
#